data_1920bf7cd943fef05e46a9904aac8f56
#
_entry.id   1920bf7cd943fef05e46a9904aac8f56
#
_cell.length_a   1.000
_cell.length_b   1.000
_cell.length_c   1.000
_cell.angle_alpha   90.00
_cell.angle_beta   90.00
_cell.angle_gamma   90.00
#
_symmetry.space_group_name_H-M   'P 1'
#
loop_
_entity.id
_entity.type
_entity.pdbx_description
1 polymer ?
#
loop_
_entity_poly.entity_id
_entity_poly.type
_entity_poly.pdbx_seq_one_letter_code
_entity_poly.pdbx_strand_id
1 'polypeptide(L)'
;MEVEKRMRMKWCLSLLLAAVAGGAAWTHSEPSAAYVGWERCAPCHSDKAEGWQTTRHAEALESLKKTEQENLPGCVKCHVTGYEKDGGFIDYELTPEMAGVQCEACHGAGGGHVEDPMGVKPAGKVGEEACRQCHTEDQDPGFNYEEKTKGIHGAN
;
A
#
# COMPACT_ATOMS: atom_id res chain seq x y z
N MET A 1 -31.19 56.52 32.89
CA MET A 1 -29.77 56.41 32.41
C MET A 1 -28.95 55.44 33.21
N GLU A 2 -29.27 55.16 34.47
CA GLU A 2 -28.49 54.25 35.36
C GLU A 2 -28.78 52.76 35.10
N VAL A 3 -29.96 52.41 34.71
CA VAL A 3 -30.41 51.02 34.49
C VAL A 3 -29.83 50.41 33.21
N GLU A 4 -29.65 51.27 32.19
CA GLU A 4 -29.14 50.81 30.87
C GLU A 4 -27.63 50.51 30.91
N LYS A 5 -26.87 51.23 31.78
CA LYS A 5 -25.44 51.02 31.99
C LYS A 5 -25.15 49.69 32.73
N ARG A 6 -26.05 49.27 33.64
CA ARG A 6 -25.92 47.98 34.35
C ARG A 6 -26.21 46.77 33.46
N MET A 7 -27.07 46.93 32.46
CA MET A 7 -27.45 45.83 31.58
C MET A 7 -26.35 45.56 30.52
N ARG A 8 -25.68 46.60 30.03
CA ARG A 8 -24.53 46.47 29.10
C ARG A 8 -23.29 45.82 29.74
N MET A 9 -23.07 46.03 31.04
CA MET A 9 -21.90 45.50 31.76
C MET A 9 -22.07 44.00 32.05
N LYS A 10 -23.30 43.49 32.18
CA LYS A 10 -23.54 42.06 32.41
C LYS A 10 -23.40 41.21 31.13
N TRP A 11 -23.59 41.81 29.97
CA TRP A 11 -23.46 41.11 28.68
C TRP A 11 -21.98 41.02 28.19
N CYS A 12 -21.11 41.93 28.60
CA CYS A 12 -19.69 41.86 28.26
C CYS A 12 -18.91 40.82 29.08
N LEU A 13 -19.37 40.45 30.29
CA LEU A 13 -18.67 39.45 31.11
C LEU A 13 -19.03 38.01 30.72
N SER A 14 -20.14 37.78 30.00
CA SER A 14 -20.57 36.42 29.59
C SER A 14 -19.95 35.91 28.30
N LEU A 15 -19.22 36.77 27.55
CA LEU A 15 -18.61 36.42 26.27
C LEU A 15 -17.11 36.06 26.35
N LEU A 16 -16.51 36.11 27.56
CA LEU A 16 -15.06 35.84 27.74
C LEU A 16 -14.73 34.47 28.34
N LEU A 17 -15.72 33.59 28.55
CA LEU A 17 -15.50 32.27 29.15
C LEU A 17 -15.75 31.09 28.21
N ALA A 18 -15.92 31.32 26.91
CA ALA A 18 -16.19 30.28 25.91
C ALA A 18 -15.00 29.95 24.99
N ALA A 19 -13.78 30.33 25.33
CA ALA A 19 -12.63 30.22 24.41
C ALA A 19 -11.42 29.44 24.96
N VAL A 20 -11.63 28.45 25.85
CA VAL A 20 -10.52 27.54 26.24
C VAL A 20 -11.06 26.11 26.41
N ALA A 21 -11.67 25.57 25.37
CA ALA A 21 -11.87 24.14 25.20
C ALA A 21 -11.46 23.75 23.76
N GLY A 22 -10.31 24.29 23.33
CA GLY A 22 -9.57 23.76 22.20
C GLY A 22 -8.93 22.46 22.63
N GLY A 23 -9.73 21.38 22.77
CA GLY A 23 -9.21 20.05 22.87
C GLY A 23 -8.35 19.80 21.64
N ALA A 24 -7.05 19.59 21.82
CA ALA A 24 -6.21 19.04 20.78
C ALA A 24 -6.87 17.72 20.38
N ALA A 25 -7.63 17.73 19.27
CA ALA A 25 -8.05 16.51 18.64
C ALA A 25 -6.75 15.83 18.18
N TRP A 26 -6.36 14.81 18.90
CA TRP A 26 -5.34 13.88 18.45
C TRP A 26 -5.94 13.21 17.20
N THR A 27 -5.56 13.71 16.05
CA THR A 27 -5.87 13.06 14.79
C THR A 27 -5.03 11.79 14.77
N HIS A 28 -5.63 10.67 15.20
CA HIS A 28 -5.10 9.37 14.84
C HIS A 28 -5.21 9.31 13.32
N SER A 29 -4.07 9.52 12.63
CA SER A 29 -4.00 9.17 11.21
C SER A 29 -4.19 7.67 11.12
N GLU A 30 -5.15 7.24 10.31
CA GLU A 30 -5.27 5.83 9.94
C GLU A 30 -3.93 5.34 9.37
N PRO A 31 -3.52 4.08 9.66
CA PRO A 31 -2.30 3.52 9.11
C PRO A 31 -2.27 3.69 7.60
N SER A 32 -1.13 4.07 7.06
CA SER A 32 -0.97 4.29 5.63
C SER A 32 -1.31 3.03 4.82
N ALA A 33 -2.25 3.15 3.89
CA ALA A 33 -2.58 2.11 2.92
C ALA A 33 -1.71 2.22 1.65
N ALA A 34 -0.64 3.03 1.67
CA ALA A 34 0.25 3.23 0.54
C ALA A 34 1.14 2.00 0.30
N TYR A 35 1.42 1.75 -0.96
CA TYR A 35 2.44 0.82 -1.40
C TYR A 35 3.82 1.44 -1.20
N VAL A 36 4.82 0.66 -0.79
CA VAL A 36 6.14 1.19 -0.39
C VAL A 36 7.31 0.48 -1.07
N GLY A 37 7.03 -0.60 -1.79
CA GLY A 37 8.02 -1.39 -2.52
C GLY A 37 8.79 -2.39 -1.66
N TRP A 38 9.35 -3.41 -2.32
CA TRP A 38 10.04 -4.53 -1.66
C TRP A 38 11.29 -4.10 -0.87
N GLU A 39 11.95 -3.02 -1.27
CA GLU A 39 13.14 -2.49 -0.57
C GLU A 39 12.82 -2.07 0.87
N ARG A 40 11.57 -1.68 1.15
CA ARG A 40 11.10 -1.37 2.50
C ARG A 40 10.84 -2.62 3.34
N CYS A 41 10.63 -3.76 2.70
CA CYS A 41 10.42 -5.06 3.36
C CYS A 41 11.75 -5.75 3.68
N ALA A 42 12.74 -5.62 2.80
CA ALA A 42 14.01 -6.35 2.84
C ALA A 42 14.78 -6.23 4.16
N PRO A 43 14.86 -5.08 4.87
CA PRO A 43 15.62 -4.97 6.11
C PRO A 43 15.16 -5.93 7.23
N CYS A 44 13.88 -6.30 7.24
CA CYS A 44 13.32 -7.23 8.23
C CYS A 44 13.03 -8.63 7.66
N HIS A 45 12.85 -8.74 6.34
CA HIS A 45 12.48 -9.97 5.63
C HIS A 45 13.52 -10.33 4.54
N SER A 46 14.81 -10.23 4.85
CA SER A 46 15.91 -10.37 3.88
C SER A 46 15.88 -11.69 3.11
N ASP A 47 15.65 -12.80 3.81
CA ASP A 47 15.58 -14.14 3.20
C ASP A 47 14.46 -14.27 2.17
N LYS A 48 13.31 -13.65 2.43
CA LYS A 48 12.17 -13.62 1.50
C LYS A 48 12.41 -12.67 0.33
N ALA A 49 13.03 -11.52 0.60
CA ALA A 49 13.37 -10.55 -0.44
C ALA A 49 14.43 -11.12 -1.41
N GLU A 50 15.51 -11.72 -0.89
CA GLU A 50 16.54 -12.36 -1.69
C GLU A 50 15.96 -13.51 -2.55
N GLY A 51 15.14 -14.37 -1.94
CA GLY A 51 14.50 -15.45 -2.68
C GLY A 51 13.56 -14.94 -3.77
N TRP A 52 12.71 -13.94 -3.47
CA TRP A 52 11.80 -13.34 -4.45
C TRP A 52 12.56 -12.74 -5.65
N GLN A 53 13.68 -12.09 -5.45
CA GLN A 53 14.50 -11.50 -6.53
C GLN A 53 14.93 -12.54 -7.59
N THR A 54 14.94 -13.83 -7.25
CA THR A 54 15.28 -14.91 -8.18
C THR A 54 14.08 -15.43 -8.97
N THR A 55 12.89 -14.89 -8.74
CA THR A 55 11.64 -15.35 -9.35
C THR A 55 11.28 -14.58 -10.62
N ARG A 56 10.42 -15.17 -11.45
CA ARG A 56 9.84 -14.49 -12.61
C ARG A 56 8.97 -13.29 -12.23
N HIS A 57 8.43 -13.26 -11.01
CA HIS A 57 7.67 -12.14 -10.50
C HIS A 57 8.52 -10.89 -10.35
N ALA A 58 9.76 -11.00 -9.91
CA ALA A 58 10.68 -9.87 -9.84
C ALA A 58 10.95 -9.25 -11.24
N GLU A 59 11.00 -10.08 -12.27
CA GLU A 59 11.28 -9.68 -13.66
C GLU A 59 10.00 -9.50 -14.50
N ALA A 60 8.81 -9.43 -13.89
CA ALA A 60 7.56 -9.48 -14.64
C ALA A 60 7.43 -8.35 -15.66
N LEU A 61 7.77 -7.10 -15.30
CA LEU A 61 7.71 -5.96 -16.21
C LEU A 61 8.71 -6.09 -17.38
N GLU A 62 9.87 -6.68 -17.14
CA GLU A 62 10.88 -6.89 -18.20
C GLU A 62 10.38 -7.81 -19.31
N SER A 63 9.44 -8.72 -19.00
CA SER A 63 8.80 -9.54 -20.01
C SER A 63 7.94 -8.72 -20.99
N LEU A 64 7.28 -7.68 -20.49
CA LEU A 64 6.49 -6.76 -21.33
C LEU A 64 7.38 -5.83 -22.17
N LYS A 65 8.50 -5.35 -21.62
CA LYS A 65 9.46 -4.53 -22.37
C LYS A 65 10.00 -5.25 -23.59
N LYS A 66 10.23 -6.55 -23.50
CA LYS A 66 10.67 -7.38 -24.65
C LYS A 66 9.68 -7.40 -25.81
N THR A 67 8.44 -7.05 -25.56
CA THR A 67 7.32 -7.06 -26.54
C THR A 67 6.73 -5.66 -26.76
N GLU A 68 7.36 -4.60 -26.22
CA GLU A 68 6.92 -3.20 -26.30
C GLU A 68 5.48 -3.00 -25.74
N GLN A 69 5.13 -3.76 -24.68
CA GLN A 69 3.80 -3.76 -24.04
C GLN A 69 3.80 -3.17 -22.62
N GLU A 70 4.95 -2.67 -22.17
CA GLU A 70 5.15 -2.12 -20.81
C GLU A 70 4.33 -0.86 -20.49
N ASN A 71 3.68 -0.27 -21.51
CA ASN A 71 2.80 0.89 -21.38
C ASN A 71 1.32 0.55 -21.63
N LEU A 72 0.98 -0.73 -21.83
CA LEU A 72 -0.41 -1.14 -22.06
C LEU A 72 -1.09 -1.42 -20.71
N PRO A 73 -2.11 -0.63 -20.27
CA PRO A 73 -2.76 -0.78 -18.98
C PRO A 73 -3.28 -2.20 -18.71
N GLY A 74 -3.80 -2.86 -19.75
CA GLY A 74 -4.30 -4.23 -19.66
C GLY A 74 -3.23 -5.27 -19.33
N CYS A 75 -1.97 -5.01 -19.68
CA CYS A 75 -0.82 -5.88 -19.40
C CYS A 75 -0.15 -5.47 -18.08
N VAL A 76 0.15 -4.18 -17.93
CA VAL A 76 0.93 -3.61 -16.83
C VAL A 76 0.34 -3.96 -15.46
N LYS A 77 -0.98 -3.89 -15.28
CA LYS A 77 -1.65 -4.16 -14.01
C LYS A 77 -1.30 -5.50 -13.35
N CYS A 78 -0.87 -6.50 -14.13
CA CYS A 78 -0.46 -7.83 -13.65
C CYS A 78 1.07 -7.98 -13.58
N HIS A 79 1.83 -7.01 -14.05
CA HIS A 79 3.29 -7.09 -14.16
C HIS A 79 4.03 -6.08 -13.28
N VAL A 80 3.30 -5.32 -12.46
CA VAL A 80 3.83 -4.33 -11.52
C VAL A 80 3.12 -4.41 -10.18
N THR A 81 3.58 -3.64 -9.21
CA THR A 81 3.01 -3.60 -7.86
C THR A 81 2.22 -2.32 -7.66
N GLY A 82 0.96 -2.46 -7.20
CA GLY A 82 0.11 -1.33 -6.84
C GLY A 82 -0.27 -0.42 -8.01
N TYR A 83 -0.51 -0.96 -9.21
CA TYR A 83 -0.92 -0.17 -10.38
C TYR A 83 -2.12 0.74 -10.07
N GLU A 84 -1.96 2.05 -10.33
CA GLU A 84 -2.97 3.09 -10.02
C GLU A 84 -3.41 3.14 -8.54
N LYS A 85 -2.57 2.67 -7.61
CA LYS A 85 -2.80 2.78 -6.17
C LYS A 85 -1.84 3.80 -5.55
N ASP A 86 -2.21 4.30 -4.38
CA ASP A 86 -1.37 5.22 -3.63
C ASP A 86 0.01 4.60 -3.31
N GLY A 87 1.08 5.29 -3.69
CA GLY A 87 2.45 4.79 -3.58
C GLY A 87 2.83 3.66 -4.53
N GLY A 88 1.91 3.18 -5.39
CA GLY A 88 2.16 2.11 -6.33
C GLY A 88 2.69 2.56 -7.70
N PHE A 89 2.72 1.65 -8.66
CA PHE A 89 3.25 1.89 -10.00
C PHE A 89 2.39 2.87 -10.79
N ILE A 90 3.00 3.92 -11.32
CA ILE A 90 2.42 4.88 -12.26
C ILE A 90 2.92 4.59 -13.67
N ASP A 91 4.22 4.72 -13.88
CA ASP A 91 4.94 4.34 -15.08
C ASP A 91 6.42 4.06 -14.74
N TYR A 92 7.18 3.58 -15.70
CA TYR A 92 8.58 3.19 -15.46
C TYR A 92 9.52 4.40 -15.23
N GLU A 93 9.16 5.59 -15.67
CA GLU A 93 9.98 6.80 -15.48
C GLU A 93 9.77 7.41 -14.10
N LEU A 94 8.52 7.34 -13.58
CA LEU A 94 8.13 7.98 -12.33
C LEU A 94 8.32 7.07 -11.11
N THR A 95 8.01 5.77 -11.24
CA THR A 95 8.03 4.80 -10.13
C THR A 95 8.68 3.47 -10.53
N PRO A 96 9.94 3.49 -11.04
CA PRO A 96 10.62 2.27 -11.48
C PRO A 96 10.81 1.25 -10.34
N GLU A 97 10.87 1.70 -9.09
CA GLU A 97 10.99 0.87 -7.89
C GLU A 97 9.76 -0.03 -7.64
N MET A 98 8.62 0.29 -8.26
CA MET A 98 7.39 -0.52 -8.17
C MET A 98 7.24 -1.52 -9.33
N ALA A 99 8.27 -1.64 -10.19
CA ALA A 99 8.31 -2.62 -11.25
C ALA A 99 8.34 -4.06 -10.72
N GLY A 100 7.71 -4.98 -11.45
CA GLY A 100 7.59 -6.38 -11.04
C GLY A 100 6.46 -6.64 -10.04
N VAL A 101 6.12 -7.90 -9.86
CA VAL A 101 5.11 -8.37 -8.89
C VAL A 101 5.80 -8.63 -7.56
N GLN A 102 5.79 -7.62 -6.68
CA GLN A 102 6.52 -7.62 -5.41
C GLN A 102 5.64 -8.12 -4.25
N CYS A 103 6.18 -8.06 -3.04
CA CYS A 103 5.53 -8.54 -1.81
C CYS A 103 4.09 -8.04 -1.67
N GLU A 104 3.88 -6.75 -1.88
CA GLU A 104 2.60 -6.07 -1.67
C GLU A 104 1.53 -6.42 -2.73
N ALA A 105 1.93 -6.91 -3.89
CA ALA A 105 0.97 -7.39 -4.89
C ALA A 105 0.15 -8.59 -4.37
N CYS A 106 0.73 -9.38 -3.47
CA CYS A 106 0.09 -10.53 -2.83
C CYS A 106 -0.36 -10.23 -1.40
N HIS A 107 0.47 -9.54 -0.61
CA HIS A 107 0.25 -9.31 0.81
C HIS A 107 -0.55 -8.04 1.12
N GLY A 108 -0.82 -7.19 0.11
CA GLY A 108 -1.45 -5.88 0.29
C GLY A 108 -0.45 -4.79 0.67
N ALA A 109 -0.91 -3.54 0.63
CA ALA A 109 -0.10 -2.36 0.91
C ALA A 109 0.59 -2.44 2.28
N GLY A 110 1.90 -2.20 2.30
CA GLY A 110 2.77 -2.38 3.46
C GLY A 110 3.06 -1.12 4.26
N GLY A 111 2.63 0.07 3.79
CA GLY A 111 2.98 1.34 4.42
C GLY A 111 2.69 1.38 5.90
N GLY A 112 1.48 1.03 6.32
CA GLY A 112 1.11 0.99 7.73
C GLY A 112 1.93 -0.02 8.55
N HIS A 113 2.29 -1.18 7.95
CA HIS A 113 3.13 -2.16 8.62
C HIS A 113 4.57 -1.64 8.81
N VAL A 114 5.10 -0.93 7.84
CA VAL A 114 6.46 -0.33 7.95
C VAL A 114 6.49 0.77 9.02
N GLU A 115 5.40 1.51 9.20
CA GLU A 115 5.26 2.53 10.24
C GLU A 115 5.06 1.92 11.64
N ASP A 116 4.25 0.87 11.76
CA ASP A 116 3.98 0.15 13.01
C ASP A 116 4.03 -1.37 12.79
N PRO A 117 5.24 -1.97 12.79
CA PRO A 117 5.40 -3.40 12.51
C PRO A 117 4.75 -4.34 13.55
N MET A 118 4.46 -3.84 14.73
CA MET A 118 3.85 -4.64 15.80
C MET A 118 2.33 -4.55 15.79
N GLY A 119 1.77 -3.37 15.47
CA GLY A 119 0.32 -3.12 15.49
C GLY A 119 -0.36 -3.46 14.18
N VAL A 120 0.27 -3.20 13.04
CA VAL A 120 -0.31 -3.44 11.72
C VAL A 120 0.31 -4.68 11.08
N LYS A 121 -0.51 -5.63 10.64
CA LYS A 121 -0.06 -6.86 9.98
C LYS A 121 -0.65 -6.94 8.57
N PRO A 122 0.18 -7.09 7.53
CA PRO A 122 -0.29 -7.47 6.21
C PRO A 122 -0.76 -8.93 6.21
N ALA A 123 -1.37 -9.38 5.11
CA ALA A 123 -1.82 -10.75 4.98
C ALA A 123 -0.63 -11.74 5.08
N GLY A 124 -0.56 -12.51 6.16
CA GLY A 124 0.53 -13.47 6.38
C GLY A 124 0.45 -14.66 5.43
N LYS A 125 -0.72 -15.31 5.34
CA LYS A 125 -1.01 -16.36 4.37
C LYS A 125 -1.92 -15.80 3.28
N VAL A 126 -1.43 -15.83 2.06
CA VAL A 126 -2.16 -15.36 0.87
C VAL A 126 -2.94 -16.53 0.29
N GLY A 127 -4.22 -16.34 0.03
CA GLY A 127 -5.08 -17.35 -0.62
C GLY A 127 -4.97 -17.33 -2.14
N GLU A 128 -5.57 -18.34 -2.80
CA GLU A 128 -5.57 -18.49 -4.26
C GLU A 128 -6.18 -17.27 -4.97
N GLU A 129 -7.15 -16.62 -4.34
CA GLU A 129 -7.84 -15.45 -4.89
C GLU A 129 -6.89 -14.28 -5.24
N ALA A 130 -5.81 -14.11 -4.49
CA ALA A 130 -4.81 -13.10 -4.82
C ALA A 130 -4.02 -13.45 -6.08
N CYS A 131 -3.71 -14.71 -6.29
CA CYS A 131 -3.03 -15.19 -7.49
C CYS A 131 -3.94 -15.06 -8.73
N ARG A 132 -5.22 -15.38 -8.58
CA ARG A 132 -6.22 -15.36 -9.66
C ARG A 132 -6.55 -13.97 -10.18
N GLN A 133 -6.12 -12.91 -9.55
CA GLN A 133 -6.22 -11.56 -10.09
C GLN A 133 -5.41 -11.38 -11.39
N CYS A 134 -4.33 -12.16 -11.55
CA CYS A 134 -3.47 -12.14 -12.73
C CYS A 134 -3.43 -13.49 -13.44
N HIS A 135 -3.36 -14.60 -12.70
CA HIS A 135 -3.38 -15.98 -13.25
C HIS A 135 -4.82 -16.41 -13.53
N THR A 136 -5.47 -15.75 -14.49
CA THR A 136 -6.82 -16.08 -14.95
C THR A 136 -6.79 -17.28 -15.89
N GLU A 137 -7.95 -17.87 -16.19
CA GLU A 137 -8.08 -18.97 -17.15
C GLU A 137 -7.55 -18.58 -18.55
N ASP A 138 -7.73 -17.32 -18.93
CA ASP A 138 -7.26 -16.81 -20.23
C ASP A 138 -5.74 -16.60 -20.27
N GLN A 139 -5.11 -16.23 -19.14
CA GLN A 139 -3.69 -15.90 -19.07
C GLN A 139 -2.82 -17.08 -18.63
N ASP A 140 -3.37 -17.98 -17.80
CA ASP A 140 -2.69 -19.17 -17.27
C ASP A 140 -3.70 -20.28 -17.03
N PRO A 141 -4.19 -20.93 -18.11
CA PRO A 141 -5.24 -21.97 -18.03
C PRO A 141 -4.85 -23.21 -17.24
N GLY A 142 -3.57 -23.39 -16.96
CA GLY A 142 -3.05 -24.51 -16.17
C GLY A 142 -2.61 -24.12 -14.76
N PHE A 143 -2.99 -22.93 -14.26
CA PHE A 143 -2.55 -22.47 -12.95
C PHE A 143 -2.97 -23.41 -11.82
N ASN A 144 -1.98 -23.90 -11.08
CA ASN A 144 -2.16 -24.72 -9.88
C ASN A 144 -1.57 -24.01 -8.67
N TYR A 145 -2.43 -23.57 -7.77
CA TYR A 145 -2.03 -22.82 -6.58
C TYR A 145 -1.06 -23.59 -5.69
N GLU A 146 -1.34 -24.87 -5.40
CA GLU A 146 -0.53 -25.71 -4.51
C GLU A 146 0.90 -25.94 -5.04
N GLU A 147 1.07 -25.98 -6.37
CA GLU A 147 2.39 -26.12 -6.98
C GLU A 147 3.13 -24.78 -7.06
N LYS A 148 2.45 -23.74 -7.54
CA LYS A 148 3.08 -22.44 -7.83
C LYS A 148 3.52 -21.71 -6.58
N THR A 149 2.83 -21.89 -5.45
CA THR A 149 3.20 -21.23 -4.19
C THR A 149 4.41 -21.83 -3.50
N LYS A 150 4.82 -23.05 -3.84
CA LYS A 150 6.02 -23.70 -3.24
C LYS A 150 7.34 -22.94 -3.47
N GLY A 151 7.43 -22.17 -4.55
CA GLY A 151 8.62 -21.40 -4.91
C GLY A 151 8.39 -19.91 -5.01
N ILE A 152 7.32 -19.37 -4.42
CA ILE A 152 6.92 -17.97 -4.60
C ILE A 152 7.92 -16.96 -4.04
N HIS A 153 8.68 -17.35 -3.02
CA HIS A 153 9.78 -16.57 -2.44
C HIS A 153 11.17 -17.11 -2.87
N GLY A 154 11.23 -17.79 -4.02
CA GLY A 154 12.43 -18.46 -4.49
C GLY A 154 12.55 -19.90 -3.99
N ALA A 155 13.51 -20.63 -4.55
CA ALA A 155 13.86 -21.97 -4.05
C ALA A 155 14.57 -21.85 -2.69
N ASN A 156 14.03 -22.52 -1.67
CA ASN A 156 14.73 -22.73 -0.40
C ASN A 156 15.74 -23.85 -0.56
#